data_9f1d278f3ea9ce3bdfa732ce693d6d0b
#
_entry.id   9f1d278f3ea9ce3bdfa732ce693d6d0b
#
_cell.length_a   1.000
_cell.length_b   1.000
_cell.length_c   1.000
_cell.angle_alpha   90.00
_cell.angle_beta   90.00
_cell.angle_gamma   90.00
#
_symmetry.space_group_name_H-M   'P 1'
#
loop_
_entity.id
_entity.type
_entity.pdbx_description
1 polymer ?
#
loop_
_entity_poly.entity_id
_entity_poly.type
_entity_poly.pdbx_seq_one_letter_code
_entity_poly.pdbx_strand_id
1 'polypeptide(L)'
;MTGHQGTGIVVVFYRPDGECVRNANRLVGFGCCVVIDNTEEARSASELGLDDRIVYVPNGQNRGIATAINQGIERLIAAKCTTALLFDQDSDPSPELLTRLPRLLEVELRKGGRVAVIGPAYEDSRLGGVAPFVRFGCLKLRRIQPTGFEPIEVDFLITSGSCLNLAAWRDIGPMEDTLFIDFVDLEWCVRARSKGYAVLGAPTLRLVHALGGEPLRIFGRTYPSHSPVRHYYMFRNAVALVKRSYIPWSWKSTELVKFPVRLVLYALFMRPRGSHLHMAILGIWHGLTGRTGEL
;
A
#
# COMPACT_ATOMS: atom_id res chain seq x y z
N MET A 1 19.84 18.18 -13.11
CA MET A 1 18.95 17.03 -12.82
C MET A 1 17.53 17.51 -13.06
N THR A 2 16.95 17.19 -14.20
CA THR A 2 15.57 17.56 -14.54
C THR A 2 14.63 16.60 -13.85
N GLY A 3 14.14 16.98 -12.68
CA GLY A 3 12.99 16.32 -12.08
C GLY A 3 11.85 16.32 -13.10
N HIS A 4 11.15 15.19 -13.28
CA HIS A 4 10.02 15.11 -14.19
C HIS A 4 9.00 16.17 -13.77
N GLN A 5 8.81 17.20 -14.59
CA GLN A 5 7.73 18.15 -14.42
C GLN A 5 6.42 17.33 -14.38
N GLY A 6 5.73 17.37 -13.24
CA GLY A 6 4.48 16.67 -13.04
C GLY A 6 4.53 15.41 -12.16
N THR A 7 5.68 14.97 -11.67
CA THR A 7 5.77 13.87 -10.72
C THR A 7 5.67 14.39 -9.29
N GLY A 8 4.74 13.87 -8.52
CA GLY A 8 4.63 14.07 -7.07
C GLY A 8 5.07 12.84 -6.30
N ILE A 9 5.38 13.02 -5.03
CA ILE A 9 5.77 11.95 -4.10
C ILE A 9 5.00 12.16 -2.80
N VAL A 10 4.34 11.12 -2.30
CA VAL A 10 3.69 11.10 -0.98
C VAL A 10 4.42 10.11 -0.09
N VAL A 11 4.81 10.55 1.10
CA VAL A 11 5.34 9.70 2.17
C VAL A 11 4.42 9.80 3.37
N VAL A 12 4.09 8.66 3.98
CA VAL A 12 3.27 8.64 5.19
C VAL A 12 4.14 8.31 6.38
N PHE A 13 4.16 9.22 7.36
CA PHE A 13 4.86 9.07 8.63
C PHE A 13 3.90 8.62 9.74
N TYR A 14 4.44 7.81 10.64
CA TYR A 14 3.87 7.49 11.94
C TYR A 14 5.00 7.22 12.93
N ARG A 15 5.22 8.14 13.86
CA ARG A 15 6.34 8.11 14.83
C ARG A 15 7.69 7.90 14.14
N PRO A 16 8.06 8.76 13.17
CA PRO A 16 9.26 8.59 12.36
C PRO A 16 10.52 8.72 13.21
N ASP A 17 11.51 7.91 12.90
CA ASP A 17 12.88 8.06 13.38
C ASP A 17 13.76 8.88 12.43
N GLY A 18 15.03 9.07 12.78
CA GLY A 18 15.96 9.85 11.94
C GLY A 18 16.26 9.21 10.59
N GLU A 19 16.08 7.91 10.42
CA GLU A 19 16.25 7.22 9.13
C GLU A 19 15.09 7.52 8.19
N CYS A 20 13.85 7.46 8.69
CA CYS A 20 12.66 7.85 7.96
C CYS A 20 12.77 9.29 7.41
N VAL A 21 13.27 10.22 8.22
CA VAL A 21 13.48 11.62 7.82
C VAL A 21 14.55 11.74 6.74
N ARG A 22 15.69 11.05 6.89
CA ARG A 22 16.74 11.04 5.85
C ARG A 22 16.23 10.47 4.53
N ASN A 23 15.42 9.41 4.58
CA ASN A 23 14.83 8.80 3.39
C ASN A 23 13.89 9.79 2.68
N ALA A 24 13.00 10.46 3.42
CA ALA A 24 12.11 11.48 2.86
C ALA A 24 12.90 12.65 2.22
N ASN A 25 13.94 13.14 2.89
CA ASN A 25 14.78 14.25 2.39
C ASN A 25 15.48 13.89 1.05
N ARG A 26 15.84 12.62 0.84
CA ARG A 26 16.44 12.19 -0.44
C ARG A 26 15.47 12.23 -1.63
N LEU A 27 14.16 12.18 -1.38
CA LEU A 27 13.15 12.15 -2.43
C LEU A 27 12.93 13.51 -3.10
N VAL A 28 13.27 14.61 -2.42
CA VAL A 28 13.04 16.00 -2.89
C VAL A 28 13.66 16.31 -4.25
N GLY A 29 14.75 15.62 -4.61
CA GLY A 29 15.41 15.78 -5.92
C GLY A 29 14.64 15.18 -7.11
N PHE A 30 13.57 14.41 -6.85
CA PHE A 30 12.87 13.61 -7.87
C PHE A 30 11.45 14.12 -8.17
N GLY A 31 10.88 14.97 -7.35
CA GLY A 31 9.53 15.51 -7.57
C GLY A 31 9.04 16.40 -6.43
N CYS A 32 7.78 16.85 -6.56
CA CYS A 32 7.10 17.57 -5.47
C CYS A 32 6.83 16.59 -4.31
N CYS A 33 7.48 16.78 -3.18
CA CYS A 33 7.40 15.87 -2.05
C CYS A 33 6.42 16.37 -0.98
N VAL A 34 5.48 15.50 -0.60
CA VAL A 34 4.51 15.73 0.47
C VAL A 34 4.67 14.65 1.52
N VAL A 35 4.87 15.03 2.77
CA VAL A 35 4.91 14.14 3.92
C VAL A 35 3.67 14.36 4.77
N ILE A 36 2.88 13.32 4.97
CA ILE A 36 1.72 13.31 5.87
C ILE A 36 2.08 12.56 7.14
N ASP A 37 2.03 13.22 8.27
CA ASP A 37 2.42 12.62 9.55
C ASP A 37 1.19 12.31 10.42
N ASN A 38 0.96 11.04 10.64
CA ASN A 38 -0.12 10.50 11.46
C ASN A 38 0.25 10.34 12.95
N THR A 39 1.38 10.93 13.38
CA THR A 39 1.81 10.90 14.78
C THR A 39 0.88 11.77 15.64
N GLU A 40 0.51 11.27 16.81
CA GLU A 40 -0.42 11.94 17.76
C GLU A 40 0.17 13.24 18.29
N GLU A 41 1.47 13.24 18.61
CA GLU A 41 2.25 14.40 19.04
C GLU A 41 3.30 14.72 17.98
N ALA A 42 2.81 15.14 16.81
CA ALA A 42 3.70 15.45 15.69
C ALA A 42 4.59 16.66 15.98
N ARG A 43 5.89 16.50 15.74
CA ARG A 43 6.87 17.59 15.78
C ARG A 43 6.72 18.48 14.55
N SER A 44 7.23 19.71 14.63
CA SER A 44 7.32 20.55 13.43
C SER A 44 8.32 19.98 12.40
N ALA A 45 8.20 20.41 11.15
CA ALA A 45 9.14 20.00 10.08
C ALA A 45 10.60 20.31 10.43
N SER A 46 10.85 21.48 11.04
CA SER A 46 12.20 21.90 11.48
C SER A 46 12.75 21.05 12.61
N GLU A 47 11.94 20.67 13.60
CA GLU A 47 12.35 19.78 14.69
C GLU A 47 12.63 18.34 14.21
N LEU A 48 11.96 17.91 13.15
CA LEU A 48 12.25 16.64 12.48
C LEU A 48 13.52 16.72 11.62
N GLY A 49 13.92 17.90 11.16
CA GLY A 49 15.01 18.08 10.21
C GLY A 49 14.61 17.74 8.76
N LEU A 50 13.35 17.98 8.42
CA LEU A 50 12.88 17.86 7.05
C LEU A 50 13.39 19.01 6.17
N ASP A 51 13.68 18.70 4.90
CA ASP A 51 14.06 19.67 3.89
C ASP A 51 12.91 20.68 3.66
N ASP A 52 13.22 21.97 3.57
CA ASP A 52 12.24 23.08 3.43
C ASP A 52 11.36 22.97 2.16
N ARG A 53 11.79 22.19 1.19
CA ARG A 53 11.02 21.91 -0.05
C ARG A 53 9.92 20.87 0.15
N ILE A 54 9.91 20.15 1.28
CA ILE A 54 8.87 19.18 1.60
C ILE A 54 7.64 19.87 2.14
N VAL A 55 6.50 19.61 1.53
CA VAL A 55 5.20 20.00 2.10
C VAL A 55 4.85 19.05 3.24
N TYR A 56 5.06 19.48 4.46
CA TYR A 56 4.79 18.67 5.66
C TYR A 56 3.40 18.98 6.23
N VAL A 57 2.62 17.92 6.51
CA VAL A 57 1.25 18.01 7.04
C VAL A 57 1.12 17.12 8.28
N PRO A 58 1.23 17.69 9.49
CA PRO A 58 0.97 16.95 10.73
C PRO A 58 -0.53 16.80 10.96
N ASN A 59 -1.00 15.55 11.17
CA ASN A 59 -2.40 15.28 11.48
C ASN A 59 -2.72 15.40 12.98
N GLY A 60 -1.73 15.32 13.87
CA GLY A 60 -1.91 15.33 15.33
C GLY A 60 -2.69 14.14 15.87
N GLN A 61 -2.97 13.16 15.02
CA GLN A 61 -3.65 11.91 15.35
C GLN A 61 -3.43 10.89 14.24
N ASN A 62 -3.57 9.61 14.55
CA ASN A 62 -3.50 8.57 13.54
C ASN A 62 -4.84 8.45 12.79
N ARG A 63 -4.90 8.96 11.57
CA ARG A 63 -6.08 8.91 10.68
C ARG A 63 -6.12 7.69 9.78
N GLY A 64 -5.17 6.78 9.91
CA GLY A 64 -5.00 5.64 9.02
C GLY A 64 -4.29 5.98 7.71
N ILE A 65 -3.79 4.92 7.04
CA ILE A 65 -2.97 5.06 5.83
C ILE A 65 -3.78 5.62 4.64
N ALA A 66 -5.04 5.20 4.50
CA ALA A 66 -5.89 5.63 3.39
C ALA A 66 -6.12 7.15 3.41
N THR A 67 -6.51 7.70 4.59
CA THR A 67 -6.71 9.15 4.75
C THR A 67 -5.43 9.93 4.50
N ALA A 68 -4.29 9.45 5.03
CA ALA A 68 -3.01 10.11 4.82
C ALA A 68 -2.61 10.17 3.34
N ILE A 69 -2.77 9.06 2.61
CA ILE A 69 -2.51 9.02 1.17
C ILE A 69 -3.44 9.97 0.42
N ASN A 70 -4.74 9.96 0.73
CA ASN A 70 -5.72 10.87 0.13
C ASN A 70 -5.32 12.34 0.30
N GLN A 71 -4.95 12.74 1.52
CA GLN A 71 -4.47 14.10 1.81
C GLN A 71 -3.21 14.46 1.00
N GLY A 72 -2.25 13.52 0.92
CA GLY A 72 -1.04 13.73 0.13
C GLY A 72 -1.34 13.91 -1.36
N ILE A 73 -2.21 13.08 -1.92
CA ILE A 73 -2.61 13.17 -3.34
C ILE A 73 -3.37 14.47 -3.62
N GLU A 74 -4.25 14.93 -2.74
CA GLU A 74 -4.93 16.21 -2.88
C GLU A 74 -3.94 17.39 -2.97
N ARG A 75 -2.87 17.37 -2.15
CA ARG A 75 -1.78 18.37 -2.24
C ARG A 75 -1.04 18.30 -3.56
N LEU A 76 -0.74 17.10 -4.05
CA LEU A 76 -0.08 16.93 -5.35
C LEU A 76 -0.97 17.37 -6.52
N ILE A 77 -2.28 17.11 -6.46
CA ILE A 77 -3.24 17.59 -7.45
C ILE A 77 -3.29 19.13 -7.46
N ALA A 78 -3.31 19.74 -6.29
CA ALA A 78 -3.25 21.22 -6.14
C ALA A 78 -1.93 21.79 -6.70
N ALA A 79 -0.83 21.05 -6.55
CA ALA A 79 0.48 21.38 -7.14
C ALA A 79 0.58 21.04 -8.65
N LYS A 80 -0.53 20.63 -9.30
CA LYS A 80 -0.62 20.27 -10.73
C LYS A 80 0.25 19.08 -11.14
N CYS A 81 0.57 18.17 -10.22
CA CYS A 81 1.19 16.92 -10.55
C CYS A 81 0.25 16.04 -11.38
N THR A 82 0.81 15.24 -12.27
CA THR A 82 0.07 14.30 -13.14
C THR A 82 0.21 12.85 -12.67
N THR A 83 1.29 12.56 -11.95
CA THR A 83 1.58 11.25 -11.35
C THR A 83 1.97 11.39 -9.89
N ALA A 84 1.74 10.35 -9.10
CA ALA A 84 2.13 10.30 -7.69
C ALA A 84 2.84 8.97 -7.36
N LEU A 85 4.07 9.06 -6.89
CA LEU A 85 4.78 7.96 -6.25
C LEU A 85 4.38 7.91 -4.77
N LEU A 86 4.08 6.73 -4.26
CA LEU A 86 3.69 6.52 -2.87
C LEU A 86 4.75 5.70 -2.13
N PHE A 87 5.11 6.13 -0.93
CA PHE A 87 6.08 5.42 -0.10
C PHE A 87 5.67 5.37 1.37
N ASP A 88 5.98 4.26 2.02
CA ASP A 88 6.01 4.18 3.46
C ASP A 88 7.29 4.86 3.99
N GLN A 89 7.29 5.28 5.26
CA GLN A 89 8.40 6.02 5.87
C GLN A 89 9.76 5.29 5.86
N ASP A 90 9.72 3.96 5.90
CA ASP A 90 10.88 3.06 5.92
C ASP A 90 11.36 2.64 4.52
N SER A 91 10.73 3.16 3.47
CA SER A 91 11.11 2.86 2.09
C SER A 91 12.36 3.60 1.67
N ASP A 92 13.27 2.87 1.00
CA ASP A 92 14.48 3.40 0.39
C ASP A 92 14.53 3.08 -1.11
N PRO A 93 13.75 3.82 -1.93
CA PRO A 93 13.73 3.59 -3.36
C PRO A 93 15.03 4.02 -4.04
N SER A 94 15.48 3.22 -5.01
CA SER A 94 16.63 3.59 -5.83
C SER A 94 16.31 4.78 -6.75
N PRO A 95 17.32 5.60 -7.12
CA PRO A 95 17.14 6.66 -8.12
C PRO A 95 16.59 6.15 -9.46
N GLU A 96 16.93 4.91 -9.82
CA GLU A 96 16.40 4.25 -11.02
C GLU A 96 14.89 4.06 -10.93
N LEU A 97 14.38 3.55 -9.80
CA LEU A 97 12.94 3.37 -9.57
C LEU A 97 12.20 4.71 -9.65
N LEU A 98 12.71 5.74 -8.95
CA LEU A 98 12.10 7.07 -8.89
C LEU A 98 12.00 7.75 -10.26
N THR A 99 12.94 7.46 -11.18
CA THR A 99 12.97 8.09 -12.52
C THR A 99 12.28 7.25 -13.58
N ARG A 100 12.43 5.92 -13.54
CA ARG A 100 11.91 5.04 -14.61
C ARG A 100 10.45 4.68 -14.44
N LEU A 101 9.96 4.55 -13.20
CA LEU A 101 8.58 4.11 -12.97
C LEU A 101 7.54 5.12 -13.51
N PRO A 102 7.66 6.47 -13.26
CA PRO A 102 6.78 7.45 -13.87
C PRO A 102 6.86 7.47 -15.39
N ARG A 103 8.07 7.29 -15.97
CA ARG A 103 8.25 7.21 -17.42
C ARG A 103 7.57 5.99 -18.04
N LEU A 104 7.64 4.83 -17.37
CA LEU A 104 6.93 3.63 -17.83
C LEU A 104 5.41 3.86 -17.83
N LEU A 105 4.87 4.51 -16.80
CA LEU A 105 3.47 4.88 -16.76
C LEU A 105 3.10 5.79 -17.93
N GLU A 106 3.90 6.84 -18.20
CA GLU A 106 3.68 7.73 -19.35
C GLU A 106 3.70 6.98 -20.69
N VAL A 107 4.64 6.05 -20.87
CA VAL A 107 4.72 5.23 -22.09
C VAL A 107 3.45 4.42 -22.29
N GLU A 108 2.97 3.74 -21.25
CA GLU A 108 1.73 2.95 -21.32
C GLU A 108 0.48 3.82 -21.59
N LEU A 109 0.42 5.01 -21.00
CA LEU A 109 -0.65 5.98 -21.29
C LEU A 109 -0.60 6.48 -22.73
N ARG A 110 0.59 6.74 -23.31
CA ARG A 110 0.75 7.15 -24.72
C ARG A 110 0.37 6.04 -25.71
N LYS A 111 0.45 4.77 -25.33
CA LYS A 111 -0.05 3.64 -26.13
C LYS A 111 -1.60 3.58 -26.15
N GLY A 112 -2.28 4.51 -25.48
CA GLY A 112 -3.75 4.54 -25.37
C GLY A 112 -4.29 3.67 -24.24
N GLY A 113 -3.42 3.14 -23.38
CA GLY A 113 -3.83 2.32 -22.23
C GLY A 113 -4.53 3.14 -21.14
N ARG A 114 -5.64 2.63 -20.63
CA ARG A 114 -6.29 3.17 -19.41
C ARG A 114 -5.60 2.62 -18.17
N VAL A 115 -4.46 3.18 -17.78
CA VAL A 115 -3.67 2.70 -16.65
C VAL A 115 -3.95 3.54 -15.41
N ALA A 116 -4.29 2.88 -14.29
CA ALA A 116 -4.49 3.51 -12.99
C ALA A 116 -3.18 3.64 -12.21
N VAL A 117 -2.39 2.58 -12.20
CA VAL A 117 -1.18 2.47 -11.37
C VAL A 117 -0.19 1.50 -12.00
N ILE A 118 1.09 1.79 -11.82
CA ILE A 118 2.20 0.88 -12.10
C ILE A 118 3.09 0.76 -10.86
N GLY A 119 3.61 -0.43 -10.56
CA GLY A 119 4.48 -0.64 -9.39
C GLY A 119 5.60 -1.65 -9.65
N PRO A 120 6.69 -1.58 -8.88
CA PRO A 120 7.83 -2.49 -8.99
C PRO A 120 7.51 -3.89 -8.47
N ALA A 121 8.41 -4.83 -8.70
CA ALA A 121 8.43 -6.08 -7.96
C ALA A 121 9.11 -5.87 -6.60
N TYR A 122 8.53 -6.48 -5.56
CA TYR A 122 9.07 -6.38 -4.19
C TYR A 122 10.11 -7.44 -3.94
N GLU A 123 11.15 -7.05 -3.22
CA GLU A 123 12.18 -7.95 -2.76
C GLU A 123 12.28 -7.92 -1.23
N ASP A 124 12.03 -9.06 -0.59
CA ASP A 124 12.23 -9.24 0.85
C ASP A 124 13.11 -10.47 1.07
N SER A 125 14.37 -10.23 1.43
CA SER A 125 15.34 -11.29 1.67
C SER A 125 14.93 -12.25 2.81
N ARG A 126 14.09 -11.76 3.75
CA ARG A 126 13.56 -12.56 4.88
C ARG A 126 12.48 -13.54 4.43
N LEU A 127 11.80 -13.26 3.31
CA LEU A 127 10.72 -14.07 2.74
C LEU A 127 11.14 -14.91 1.54
N GLY A 128 12.43 -14.92 1.19
CA GLY A 128 12.98 -15.78 0.12
C GLY A 128 13.16 -15.10 -1.23
N GLY A 129 13.30 -13.77 -1.27
CA GLY A 129 13.65 -13.02 -2.47
C GLY A 129 12.50 -12.25 -3.09
N VAL A 130 12.41 -12.25 -4.43
CA VAL A 130 11.45 -11.43 -5.16
C VAL A 130 10.04 -12.01 -5.08
N ALA A 131 9.11 -11.22 -4.56
CA ALA A 131 7.71 -11.60 -4.45
C ALA A 131 7.03 -11.66 -5.84
N PRO A 132 6.24 -12.70 -6.12
CA PRO A 132 5.46 -12.76 -7.35
C PRO A 132 4.33 -11.72 -7.34
N PHE A 133 4.01 -11.18 -8.51
CA PHE A 133 2.77 -10.46 -8.73
C PHE A 133 1.55 -11.37 -8.58
N VAL A 134 0.38 -10.79 -8.33
CA VAL A 134 -0.85 -11.56 -8.11
C VAL A 134 -1.90 -11.21 -9.16
N ARG A 135 -2.52 -12.25 -9.74
CA ARG A 135 -3.75 -12.16 -10.54
C ARG A 135 -4.84 -13.02 -9.94
N PHE A 136 -6.06 -12.54 -10.06
CA PHE A 136 -7.25 -13.29 -9.64
C PHE A 136 -7.66 -14.25 -10.77
N GLY A 137 -7.50 -15.55 -10.53
CA GLY A 137 -8.03 -16.56 -11.44
C GLY A 137 -9.54 -16.80 -11.18
N CYS A 138 -10.14 -17.76 -11.86
CA CYS A 138 -11.56 -18.06 -11.65
C CYS A 138 -11.86 -18.56 -10.23
N LEU A 139 -11.02 -19.46 -9.68
CA LEU A 139 -11.24 -20.07 -8.36
C LEU A 139 -10.14 -19.77 -7.34
N LYS A 140 -8.94 -19.42 -7.77
CA LYS A 140 -7.78 -19.17 -6.91
C LYS A 140 -6.89 -18.06 -7.44
N LEU A 141 -6.10 -17.47 -6.54
CA LEU A 141 -5.07 -16.51 -6.90
C LEU A 141 -3.96 -17.17 -7.71
N ARG A 142 -3.51 -16.50 -8.77
CA ARG A 142 -2.36 -16.89 -9.57
C ARG A 142 -1.17 -16.02 -9.20
N ARG A 143 -0.02 -16.64 -8.99
CA ARG A 143 1.25 -15.97 -8.76
C ARG A 143 2.01 -15.88 -10.07
N ILE A 144 2.39 -14.67 -10.48
CA ILE A 144 3.12 -14.40 -11.73
C ILE A 144 4.52 -13.94 -11.34
N GLN A 145 5.52 -14.71 -11.76
CA GLN A 145 6.90 -14.31 -11.51
C GLN A 145 7.23 -13.03 -12.27
N PRO A 146 7.92 -12.06 -11.63
CA PRO A 146 8.29 -10.79 -12.28
C PRO A 146 9.48 -11.01 -13.22
N THR A 147 9.21 -11.59 -14.39
CA THR A 147 10.17 -11.89 -15.44
C THR A 147 9.84 -11.10 -16.71
N GLY A 148 10.85 -10.87 -17.57
CA GLY A 148 10.68 -10.08 -18.79
C GLY A 148 10.91 -8.58 -18.59
N PHE A 149 10.72 -7.81 -19.64
CA PHE A 149 11.02 -6.38 -19.68
C PHE A 149 9.78 -5.50 -19.73
N GLU A 150 8.67 -6.04 -20.25
CA GLU A 150 7.41 -5.32 -20.41
C GLU A 150 6.57 -5.34 -19.13
N PRO A 151 5.79 -4.27 -18.86
CA PRO A 151 4.84 -4.25 -17.78
C PRO A 151 3.84 -5.40 -17.88
N ILE A 152 3.52 -6.01 -16.74
CA ILE A 152 2.62 -7.16 -16.63
C ILE A 152 1.32 -6.70 -16.00
N GLU A 153 0.18 -7.01 -16.63
CA GLU A 153 -1.12 -6.74 -16.02
C GLU A 153 -1.31 -7.62 -14.78
N VAL A 154 -1.70 -6.98 -13.66
CA VAL A 154 -1.90 -7.61 -12.35
C VAL A 154 -3.21 -7.13 -11.73
N ASP A 155 -3.67 -7.73 -10.63
CA ASP A 155 -4.94 -7.31 -10.06
C ASP A 155 -4.80 -6.35 -8.89
N PHE A 156 -3.66 -6.36 -8.22
CA PHE A 156 -3.31 -5.33 -7.23
C PHE A 156 -1.79 -5.19 -7.05
N LEU A 157 -1.41 -4.07 -6.50
CA LEU A 157 -0.06 -3.72 -6.09
C LEU A 157 -0.10 -3.21 -4.65
N ILE A 158 0.99 -3.35 -3.93
CA ILE A 158 1.18 -2.70 -2.63
C ILE A 158 1.36 -1.20 -2.86
N THR A 159 0.86 -0.40 -1.92
CA THR A 159 0.94 1.08 -2.00
C THR A 159 2.37 1.58 -2.12
N SER A 160 3.27 1.12 -1.23
CA SER A 160 4.65 1.58 -1.22
C SER A 160 5.36 1.24 -2.53
N GLY A 161 6.05 2.22 -3.12
CA GLY A 161 6.73 2.10 -4.42
C GLY A 161 5.82 2.19 -5.64
N SER A 162 4.49 2.27 -5.51
CA SER A 162 3.61 2.40 -6.66
C SER A 162 3.54 3.83 -7.21
N CYS A 163 3.33 3.95 -8.52
CA CYS A 163 3.15 5.21 -9.24
C CYS A 163 1.72 5.29 -9.79
N LEU A 164 0.94 6.21 -9.26
CA LEU A 164 -0.45 6.44 -9.62
C LEU A 164 -0.58 7.44 -10.78
N ASN A 165 -1.56 7.20 -11.65
CA ASN A 165 -2.06 8.17 -12.61
C ASN A 165 -3.12 9.06 -11.94
N LEU A 166 -2.83 10.33 -11.72
CA LEU A 166 -3.73 11.25 -11.01
C LEU A 166 -4.98 11.62 -11.82
N ALA A 167 -4.98 11.46 -13.14
CA ALA A 167 -6.20 11.58 -13.93
C ALA A 167 -7.14 10.38 -13.67
N ALA A 168 -6.60 9.17 -13.64
CA ALA A 168 -7.35 7.97 -13.26
C ALA A 168 -7.84 8.03 -11.80
N TRP A 169 -7.03 8.57 -10.89
CA TRP A 169 -7.42 8.78 -9.50
C TRP A 169 -8.72 9.58 -9.36
N ARG A 170 -8.89 10.66 -10.14
CA ARG A 170 -10.11 11.48 -10.12
C ARG A 170 -11.35 10.71 -10.56
N ASP A 171 -11.21 9.81 -11.54
CA ASP A 171 -12.32 8.98 -12.05
C ASP A 171 -12.62 7.79 -11.11
N ILE A 172 -11.58 7.14 -10.58
CA ILE A 172 -11.72 5.99 -9.68
C ILE A 172 -12.25 6.44 -8.31
N GLY A 173 -11.81 7.59 -7.84
CA GLY A 173 -12.05 8.16 -6.51
C GLY A 173 -10.92 7.86 -5.53
N PRO A 174 -10.95 8.49 -4.33
CA PRO A 174 -9.92 8.33 -3.30
C PRO A 174 -9.85 6.90 -2.76
N MET A 175 -8.78 6.58 -2.06
CA MET A 175 -8.69 5.34 -1.28
C MET A 175 -9.76 5.33 -0.20
N GLU A 176 -10.26 4.14 0.12
CA GLU A 176 -11.33 3.93 1.09
C GLU A 176 -10.81 4.19 2.52
N ASP A 177 -11.04 5.38 3.05
CA ASP A 177 -10.57 5.81 4.37
C ASP A 177 -11.22 5.02 5.53
N THR A 178 -12.42 4.51 5.33
CA THR A 178 -13.13 3.66 6.30
C THR A 178 -12.41 2.35 6.60
N LEU A 179 -11.48 1.91 5.73
CA LEU A 179 -10.64 0.74 5.97
C LEU A 179 -9.52 1.02 6.98
N PHE A 180 -9.11 2.26 7.15
CA PHE A 180 -8.04 2.71 8.04
C PHE A 180 -6.65 2.16 7.68
N ILE A 181 -6.44 0.85 7.78
CA ILE A 181 -5.21 0.12 7.42
C ILE A 181 -5.55 -1.29 6.94
N ASP A 182 -4.67 -1.90 6.15
CA ASP A 182 -4.82 -3.21 5.49
C ASP A 182 -5.93 -3.27 4.43
N PHE A 183 -5.62 -3.85 3.29
CA PHE A 183 -6.47 -3.97 2.10
C PHE A 183 -6.85 -2.66 1.39
N VAL A 184 -6.32 -1.53 1.81
CA VAL A 184 -6.57 -0.22 1.18
C VAL A 184 -6.11 -0.22 -0.28
N ASP A 185 -4.90 -0.71 -0.51
CA ASP A 185 -4.27 -0.89 -1.82
C ASP A 185 -5.02 -1.90 -2.70
N LEU A 186 -5.35 -3.05 -2.14
CA LEU A 186 -6.11 -4.09 -2.83
C LEU A 186 -7.49 -3.56 -3.26
N GLU A 187 -8.21 -2.91 -2.35
CA GLU A 187 -9.55 -2.36 -2.63
C GLU A 187 -9.47 -1.37 -3.78
N TRP A 188 -8.55 -0.39 -3.70
CA TRP A 188 -8.43 0.65 -4.71
C TRP A 188 -8.04 0.08 -6.09
N CYS A 189 -7.07 -0.83 -6.15
CA CYS A 189 -6.69 -1.50 -7.39
C CYS A 189 -7.84 -2.30 -8.02
N VAL A 190 -8.59 -3.06 -7.22
CA VAL A 190 -9.72 -3.86 -7.72
C VAL A 190 -10.87 -2.96 -8.18
N ARG A 191 -11.14 -1.86 -7.48
CA ARG A 191 -12.12 -0.85 -7.88
C ARG A 191 -11.69 -0.16 -9.17
N ALA A 192 -10.41 0.16 -9.36
CA ALA A 192 -9.86 0.67 -10.61
C ALA A 192 -10.11 -0.31 -11.77
N ARG A 193 -9.83 -1.60 -11.55
CA ARG A 193 -10.08 -2.63 -12.55
C ARG A 193 -11.56 -2.77 -12.90
N SER A 194 -12.45 -2.68 -11.91
CA SER A 194 -13.92 -2.74 -12.16
C SER A 194 -14.41 -1.57 -13.01
N LYS A 195 -13.66 -0.46 -13.05
CA LYS A 195 -13.90 0.71 -13.92
C LYS A 195 -13.15 0.65 -15.26
N GLY A 196 -12.52 -0.48 -15.58
CA GLY A 196 -11.80 -0.70 -16.84
C GLY A 196 -10.40 -0.09 -16.89
N TYR A 197 -9.78 0.18 -15.75
CA TYR A 197 -8.38 0.58 -15.68
C TYR A 197 -7.45 -0.61 -15.50
N ALA A 198 -6.28 -0.58 -16.11
CA ALA A 198 -5.23 -1.54 -15.89
C ALA A 198 -4.41 -1.19 -14.62
N VAL A 199 -3.97 -2.23 -13.93
CA VAL A 199 -2.98 -2.21 -12.85
C VAL A 199 -1.77 -2.97 -13.37
N LEU A 200 -0.59 -2.35 -13.39
CA LEU A 200 0.59 -2.89 -14.07
C LEU A 200 1.74 -3.13 -13.09
N GLY A 201 2.32 -4.32 -13.13
CA GLY A 201 3.59 -4.61 -12.47
C GLY A 201 4.77 -4.36 -13.42
N ALA A 202 5.80 -3.68 -12.96
CA ALA A 202 7.05 -3.43 -13.67
C ALA A 202 8.12 -4.45 -13.24
N PRO A 203 8.34 -5.55 -13.97
CA PRO A 203 9.20 -6.66 -13.53
C PRO A 203 10.69 -6.30 -13.50
N THR A 204 11.08 -5.25 -14.21
CA THR A 204 12.49 -4.79 -14.27
C THR A 204 12.89 -3.88 -13.12
N LEU A 205 11.93 -3.32 -12.38
CA LEU A 205 12.18 -2.44 -11.26
C LEU A 205 11.95 -3.17 -9.93
N ARG A 206 12.79 -2.89 -8.96
CA ARG A 206 12.75 -3.52 -7.63
C ARG A 206 12.59 -2.45 -6.55
N LEU A 207 11.77 -2.78 -5.55
CA LEU A 207 11.78 -2.09 -4.27
C LEU A 207 12.13 -3.11 -3.20
N VAL A 208 13.25 -2.87 -2.52
CA VAL A 208 13.60 -3.65 -1.32
C VAL A 208 12.71 -3.12 -0.19
N HIS A 209 11.88 -3.98 0.35
CA HIS A 209 10.94 -3.61 1.41
C HIS A 209 10.80 -4.74 2.42
N ALA A 210 10.94 -4.39 3.69
CA ALA A 210 10.78 -5.31 4.80
C ALA A 210 9.29 -5.39 5.20
N LEU A 211 8.57 -6.40 4.72
CA LEU A 211 7.16 -6.57 5.03
C LEU A 211 6.93 -7.02 6.49
N GLY A 212 6.46 -6.10 7.33
CA GLY A 212 6.05 -6.39 8.72
C GLY A 212 7.21 -6.61 9.70
N GLY A 213 6.85 -6.96 10.96
CA GLY A 213 7.80 -7.31 12.03
C GLY A 213 8.53 -8.63 11.79
N GLU A 214 9.22 -9.15 12.82
CA GLU A 214 9.89 -10.44 12.72
C GLU A 214 8.92 -11.55 12.30
N PRO A 215 9.20 -12.26 11.20
CA PRO A 215 8.26 -13.23 10.67
C PRO A 215 8.20 -14.48 11.57
N LEU A 216 6.99 -14.97 11.78
CA LEU A 216 6.74 -16.21 12.52
C LEU A 216 7.01 -17.43 11.63
N ARG A 217 7.87 -18.33 12.07
CA ARG A 217 8.17 -19.59 11.36
C ARG A 217 7.38 -20.73 11.98
N ILE A 218 6.45 -21.33 11.22
CA ILE A 218 5.60 -22.46 11.65
C ILE A 218 5.66 -23.53 10.57
N PHE A 219 6.01 -24.77 10.93
CA PHE A 219 6.08 -25.92 10.03
C PHE A 219 6.87 -25.63 8.72
N GLY A 220 8.02 -24.95 8.83
CA GLY A 220 8.86 -24.61 7.68
C GLY A 220 8.31 -23.52 6.76
N ARG A 221 7.19 -22.89 7.11
CA ARG A 221 6.62 -21.72 6.41
C ARG A 221 6.79 -20.46 7.22
N THR A 222 7.04 -19.39 6.52
CA THR A 222 7.21 -18.05 7.09
C THR A 222 5.91 -17.27 6.96
N TYR A 223 5.41 -16.72 8.08
CA TYR A 223 4.20 -15.90 8.14
C TYR A 223 4.56 -14.50 8.67
N PRO A 224 4.09 -13.42 8.05
CA PRO A 224 4.27 -12.08 8.61
C PRO A 224 3.58 -11.99 9.98
N SER A 225 4.29 -11.41 10.95
CA SER A 225 3.74 -11.17 12.28
C SER A 225 3.27 -9.73 12.39
N HIS A 226 2.09 -9.54 12.95
CA HIS A 226 1.47 -8.24 13.17
C HIS A 226 0.95 -8.11 14.60
N SER A 227 0.70 -6.87 15.05
CA SER A 227 0.09 -6.61 16.35
C SER A 227 -1.35 -7.13 16.42
N PRO A 228 -1.91 -7.39 17.62
CA PRO A 228 -3.30 -7.79 17.77
C PRO A 228 -4.28 -6.81 17.13
N VAL A 229 -4.05 -5.50 17.27
CA VAL A 229 -4.88 -4.43 16.68
C VAL A 229 -4.86 -4.52 15.15
N ARG A 230 -3.71 -4.83 14.53
CA ARG A 230 -3.64 -5.00 13.08
C ARG A 230 -4.43 -6.24 12.61
N HIS A 231 -4.45 -7.32 13.42
CA HIS A 231 -5.32 -8.46 13.12
C HIS A 231 -6.81 -8.09 13.16
N TYR A 232 -7.24 -7.20 14.08
CA TYR A 232 -8.60 -6.66 14.05
C TYR A 232 -8.93 -6.05 12.69
N TYR A 233 -8.10 -5.13 12.19
CA TYR A 233 -8.32 -4.49 10.90
C TYR A 233 -8.32 -5.50 9.74
N MET A 234 -7.39 -6.44 9.72
CA MET A 234 -7.33 -7.48 8.69
C MET A 234 -8.63 -8.29 8.60
N PHE A 235 -9.20 -8.71 9.73
CA PHE A 235 -10.44 -9.48 9.73
C PHE A 235 -11.67 -8.61 9.43
N ARG A 236 -11.76 -7.43 10.02
CA ARG A 236 -12.86 -6.48 9.77
C ARG A 236 -12.95 -6.10 8.30
N ASN A 237 -11.84 -5.69 7.74
CA ASN A 237 -11.78 -5.22 6.36
C ASN A 237 -12.02 -6.36 5.36
N ALA A 238 -11.47 -7.55 5.62
CA ALA A 238 -11.74 -8.69 4.76
C ALA A 238 -13.23 -9.05 4.74
N VAL A 239 -13.93 -9.02 5.89
CA VAL A 239 -15.38 -9.21 5.94
C VAL A 239 -16.12 -8.10 5.19
N ALA A 240 -15.71 -6.84 5.36
CA ALA A 240 -16.31 -5.70 4.65
C ALA A 240 -16.14 -5.83 3.12
N LEU A 241 -14.95 -6.25 2.66
CA LEU A 241 -14.66 -6.42 1.24
C LEU A 241 -15.40 -7.63 0.62
N VAL A 242 -15.59 -8.71 1.35
CA VAL A 242 -16.39 -9.86 0.89
C VAL A 242 -17.81 -9.45 0.49
N LYS A 243 -18.39 -8.45 1.14
CA LYS A 243 -19.74 -7.93 0.84
C LYS A 243 -19.81 -7.06 -0.43
N ARG A 244 -18.68 -6.58 -0.96
CA ARG A 244 -18.66 -5.67 -2.12
C ARG A 244 -18.79 -6.42 -3.44
N SER A 245 -19.66 -5.95 -4.34
CA SER A 245 -19.97 -6.63 -5.62
C SER A 245 -18.76 -6.66 -6.56
N TYR A 246 -17.96 -5.59 -6.61
CA TYR A 246 -16.81 -5.48 -7.52
C TYR A 246 -15.58 -6.29 -7.07
N ILE A 247 -15.56 -6.81 -5.84
CA ILE A 247 -14.48 -7.69 -5.38
C ILE A 247 -14.64 -9.08 -5.99
N PRO A 248 -13.63 -9.64 -6.70
CA PRO A 248 -13.72 -10.91 -7.38
C PRO A 248 -13.98 -12.09 -6.44
N TRP A 249 -14.80 -13.03 -6.91
CA TRP A 249 -15.14 -14.23 -6.12
C TRP A 249 -13.93 -15.07 -5.75
N SER A 250 -12.93 -15.17 -6.61
CA SER A 250 -11.68 -15.89 -6.33
C SER A 250 -10.89 -15.33 -5.13
N TRP A 251 -10.95 -14.00 -4.93
CA TRP A 251 -10.37 -13.39 -3.73
C TRP A 251 -11.25 -13.68 -2.50
N LYS A 252 -12.58 -13.52 -2.63
CA LYS A 252 -13.53 -13.78 -1.53
C LYS A 252 -13.41 -15.20 -1.00
N SER A 253 -13.44 -16.19 -1.89
CA SER A 253 -13.32 -17.61 -1.52
C SER A 253 -11.97 -17.91 -0.86
N THR A 254 -10.89 -17.33 -1.38
CA THR A 254 -9.55 -17.49 -0.80
C THR A 254 -9.49 -16.94 0.62
N GLU A 255 -10.04 -15.74 0.87
CA GLU A 255 -10.04 -15.14 2.21
C GLU A 255 -10.95 -15.90 3.18
N LEU A 256 -12.14 -16.34 2.74
CA LEU A 256 -13.04 -17.15 3.57
C LEU A 256 -12.39 -18.46 4.03
N VAL A 257 -11.62 -19.13 3.16
CA VAL A 257 -10.85 -20.34 3.51
C VAL A 257 -9.70 -20.01 4.48
N LYS A 258 -9.06 -18.85 4.34
CA LYS A 258 -7.96 -18.44 5.23
C LYS A 258 -8.43 -18.04 6.63
N PHE A 259 -9.68 -17.61 6.82
CA PHE A 259 -10.17 -17.16 8.12
C PHE A 259 -10.01 -18.19 9.23
N PRO A 260 -10.57 -19.40 9.13
CA PRO A 260 -10.43 -20.41 10.19
C PRO A 260 -8.96 -20.80 10.39
N VAL A 261 -8.18 -20.89 9.32
CA VAL A 261 -6.74 -21.21 9.43
C VAL A 261 -5.99 -20.13 10.21
N ARG A 262 -6.23 -18.85 9.91
CA ARG A 262 -5.61 -17.73 10.63
C ARG A 262 -6.04 -17.72 12.11
N LEU A 263 -7.33 -17.93 12.41
CA LEU A 263 -7.81 -17.98 13.79
C LEU A 263 -7.11 -19.08 14.60
N VAL A 264 -6.96 -20.27 14.04
CA VAL A 264 -6.24 -21.37 14.68
C VAL A 264 -4.76 -21.03 14.88
N LEU A 265 -4.09 -20.47 13.85
CA LEU A 265 -2.70 -20.08 13.95
C LEU A 265 -2.50 -19.03 15.04
N TYR A 266 -3.37 -18.03 15.14
CA TYR A 266 -3.28 -16.97 16.14
C TYR A 266 -3.54 -17.50 17.55
N ALA A 267 -4.53 -18.39 17.71
CA ALA A 267 -4.85 -18.99 19.01
C ALA A 267 -3.71 -19.89 19.54
N LEU A 268 -2.98 -20.56 18.64
CA LEU A 268 -1.96 -21.54 19.06
C LEU A 268 -0.54 -20.99 19.11
N PHE A 269 -0.15 -20.13 18.15
CA PHE A 269 1.25 -19.80 17.90
C PHE A 269 1.62 -18.33 18.14
N MET A 270 0.67 -17.38 18.14
CA MET A 270 1.00 -15.96 18.33
C MET A 270 0.77 -15.52 19.79
N ARG A 271 1.78 -14.88 20.39
CA ARG A 271 1.68 -14.32 21.76
C ARG A 271 1.48 -12.80 21.72
N PRO A 272 0.62 -12.23 22.58
CA PRO A 272 -0.29 -12.89 23.54
C PRO A 272 -1.54 -13.48 22.85
N ARG A 273 -1.73 -14.78 22.96
CA ARG A 273 -2.75 -15.56 22.22
C ARG A 273 -4.17 -15.02 22.36
N GLY A 274 -4.56 -14.73 23.63
CA GLY A 274 -5.91 -14.21 23.92
C GLY A 274 -6.20 -12.89 23.23
N SER A 275 -5.24 -11.96 23.21
CA SER A 275 -5.39 -10.66 22.55
C SER A 275 -5.54 -10.79 21.04
N HIS A 276 -4.73 -11.64 20.39
CA HIS A 276 -4.83 -11.87 18.96
C HIS A 276 -6.18 -12.49 18.56
N LEU A 277 -6.63 -13.50 19.31
CA LEU A 277 -7.93 -14.14 19.07
C LEU A 277 -9.10 -13.19 19.33
N HIS A 278 -9.06 -12.44 20.44
CA HIS A 278 -10.08 -11.45 20.78
C HIS A 278 -10.22 -10.39 19.69
N MET A 279 -9.10 -9.80 19.26
CA MET A 279 -9.09 -8.78 18.22
C MET A 279 -9.57 -9.32 16.87
N ALA A 280 -9.21 -10.55 16.51
CA ALA A 280 -9.67 -11.17 15.28
C ALA A 280 -11.22 -11.39 15.31
N ILE A 281 -11.76 -11.93 16.40
CA ILE A 281 -13.21 -12.12 16.58
C ILE A 281 -13.95 -10.78 16.57
N LEU A 282 -13.43 -9.77 17.29
CA LEU A 282 -13.98 -8.42 17.30
C LEU A 282 -13.99 -7.81 15.90
N GLY A 283 -12.91 -8.00 15.14
CA GLY A 283 -12.84 -7.57 13.75
C GLY A 283 -13.91 -8.22 12.88
N ILE A 284 -14.10 -9.54 12.99
CA ILE A 284 -15.17 -10.25 12.28
C ILE A 284 -16.54 -9.65 12.64
N TRP A 285 -16.82 -9.49 13.92
CA TRP A 285 -18.07 -8.92 14.40
C TRP A 285 -18.33 -7.52 13.85
N HIS A 286 -17.36 -6.61 13.98
CA HIS A 286 -17.46 -5.25 13.45
C HIS A 286 -17.59 -5.24 11.89
N GLY A 287 -16.90 -6.13 11.20
CA GLY A 287 -17.06 -6.29 9.75
C GLY A 287 -18.47 -6.76 9.34
N LEU A 288 -19.09 -7.63 10.16
CA LEU A 288 -20.47 -8.09 9.93
C LEU A 288 -21.48 -7.00 10.24
N THR A 289 -21.30 -6.23 11.32
CA THR A 289 -22.21 -5.14 11.74
C THR A 289 -21.98 -3.83 11.01
N GLY A 290 -20.95 -3.72 10.16
CA GLY A 290 -20.68 -2.53 9.36
C GLY A 290 -19.95 -1.41 10.11
N ARG A 291 -19.32 -1.68 11.25
CA ARG A 291 -18.47 -0.70 11.93
C ARG A 291 -17.18 -0.49 11.12
N THR A 292 -16.85 0.78 10.85
CA THR A 292 -15.71 1.19 10.00
C THR A 292 -14.84 2.22 10.72
N GLY A 293 -13.72 2.62 10.12
CA GLY A 293 -12.83 3.63 10.66
C GLY A 293 -11.89 3.10 11.73
N GLU A 294 -11.47 3.99 12.61
CA GLU A 294 -10.60 3.66 13.76
C GLU A 294 -11.32 2.78 14.79
N LEU A 295 -10.52 1.94 15.51
CA LEU A 295 -11.03 1.01 16.54
C LEU A 295 -11.43 1.76 17.80
#